data_787b650750a2cdc736563bfcc011f517
#
_entry.id   787b650750a2cdc736563bfcc011f517
#
_cell.length_a   1.000
_cell.length_b   1.000
_cell.length_c   1.000
_cell.angle_alpha   90.00
_cell.angle_beta   90.00
_cell.angle_gamma   90.00
#
_symmetry.space_group_name_H-M   'P 1'
#
loop_
_entity.id
_entity.type
_entity.pdbx_description
1 polymer ?
#
loop_
_entity_poly.entity_id
_entity_poly.type
_entity_poly.pdbx_seq_one_letter_code
_entity_poly.pdbx_strand_id
1 'polypeptide(L)'
;MNKNNINLVTDIKVQKGNKNRVNVYIDYEFSFSCSRELVYRYRIDKNEYIDLGYIKGIIHEDNYIKCKSSALNILERNYKTEKQISDKLLKKGYDIDTVLRTLNFLKDYKFVDDNKFASLYAEEKIRICGRNKIKHELVKKGIEKCMIDRILSDMDKGQYEENALNCARKKYDIIIKSENNFQKVYLKLGSYLTRRGYETELAKNILKKIIKKDDFIQQEKISKKDTNPLYDIAKKRYNIITRSENDINKINRRLSQYLMRRGYLWEDIKQVLRKIMQEDI
;
A
#
# COMPACT_ATOMS: atom_id res chain seq x y z
N MET A 1 -14.92 57.29 12.92
CA MET A 1 -13.49 57.15 13.31
C MET A 1 -13.39 55.86 14.14
N ASN A 2 -12.86 54.79 13.51
CA ASN A 2 -12.65 53.49 14.21
C ASN A 2 -11.60 53.74 15.31
N LYS A 3 -11.97 53.43 16.56
CA LYS A 3 -11.04 53.32 17.66
C LYS A 3 -10.05 52.22 17.25
N ASN A 4 -8.83 52.63 16.88
CA ASN A 4 -7.73 51.67 16.65
C ASN A 4 -7.60 50.79 17.88
N ASN A 5 -7.78 49.49 17.71
CA ASN A 5 -7.44 48.46 18.70
C ASN A 5 -5.90 48.41 18.82
N ILE A 6 -5.34 49.45 19.42
CA ILE A 6 -3.90 49.55 19.66
C ILE A 6 -3.69 49.09 21.09
N ASN A 7 -2.94 47.99 21.27
CA ASN A 7 -2.70 47.34 22.54
C ASN A 7 -1.22 47.48 22.95
N LEU A 8 -0.95 47.70 24.21
CA LEU A 8 0.40 47.92 24.72
C LEU A 8 1.11 46.55 24.97
N VAL A 9 2.29 46.37 24.37
CA VAL A 9 3.16 45.24 24.70
C VAL A 9 3.79 45.46 26.07
N THR A 10 3.32 44.75 27.07
CA THR A 10 3.73 44.93 28.47
C THR A 10 4.96 44.09 28.84
N ASP A 11 5.15 42.92 28.24
CA ASP A 11 6.31 42.08 28.48
C ASP A 11 6.59 41.06 27.36
N ILE A 12 7.89 40.66 27.23
CA ILE A 12 8.34 39.62 26.27
C ILE A 12 9.26 38.67 27.02
N LYS A 13 8.80 37.41 27.23
CA LYS A 13 9.54 36.40 28.01
C LYS A 13 9.99 35.22 27.17
N VAL A 14 11.24 34.84 27.26
CA VAL A 14 11.77 33.63 26.65
C VAL A 14 11.12 32.40 27.30
N GLN A 15 10.69 31.41 26.47
CA GLN A 15 10.11 30.18 27.00
C GLN A 15 11.16 29.32 27.71
N LYS A 16 10.84 28.76 28.89
CA LYS A 16 11.74 27.90 29.65
C LYS A 16 12.21 26.64 28.88
N GLY A 17 11.34 26.07 28.07
CA GLY A 17 11.62 24.83 27.31
C GLY A 17 12.18 25.06 25.89
N ASN A 18 12.17 26.29 25.39
CA ASN A 18 12.66 26.60 24.03
C ASN A 18 13.18 28.02 23.92
N LYS A 19 14.49 28.17 23.97
CA LYS A 19 15.19 29.49 23.94
C LYS A 19 14.95 30.27 22.63
N ASN A 20 14.50 29.63 21.59
CA ASN A 20 14.18 30.25 20.28
C ASN A 20 12.75 30.77 20.20
N ARG A 21 11.97 30.65 21.26
CA ARG A 21 10.57 31.09 21.33
C ARG A 21 10.35 32.05 22.46
N VAL A 22 9.43 32.98 22.28
CA VAL A 22 9.02 33.97 23.27
C VAL A 22 7.51 33.96 23.45
N ASN A 23 7.08 34.33 24.64
CA ASN A 23 5.70 34.67 25.01
C ASN A 23 5.58 36.20 25.04
N VAL A 24 4.61 36.73 24.30
CA VAL A 24 4.30 38.17 24.26
C VAL A 24 3.07 38.43 25.12
N TYR A 25 3.20 39.39 26.00
CA TYR A 25 2.14 39.83 26.88
C TYR A 25 1.67 41.22 26.45
N ILE A 26 0.35 41.39 26.36
CA ILE A 26 -0.31 42.61 25.97
C ILE A 26 -1.25 42.99 27.10
N ASP A 27 -1.23 44.24 27.53
CA ASP A 27 -2.02 44.76 28.64
C ASP A 27 -1.97 43.88 29.88
N TYR A 28 -0.76 43.36 30.20
CA TYR A 28 -0.44 42.46 31.31
C TYR A 28 -1.02 41.05 31.20
N GLU A 29 -1.67 40.70 30.09
CA GLU A 29 -2.18 39.35 29.82
C GLU A 29 -1.34 38.62 28.74
N PHE A 30 -1.28 37.29 28.84
CA PHE A 30 -0.66 36.49 27.76
C PHE A 30 -1.49 36.62 26.47
N SER A 31 -0.87 37.07 25.41
CA SER A 31 -1.54 37.23 24.11
C SER A 31 -1.18 36.12 23.12
N PHE A 32 0.09 35.95 22.81
CA PHE A 32 0.56 34.94 21.87
C PHE A 32 2.00 34.52 22.11
N SER A 33 2.43 33.47 21.43
CA SER A 33 3.83 33.05 21.41
C SER A 33 4.33 32.93 19.97
N CYS A 34 5.55 33.39 19.72
CA CYS A 34 6.17 33.32 18.39
C CYS A 34 7.67 32.97 18.47
N SER A 35 8.29 32.77 17.30
CA SER A 35 9.73 32.62 17.25
C SER A 35 10.42 33.94 17.59
N ARG A 36 11.59 33.88 18.23
CA ARG A 36 12.40 35.04 18.55
C ARG A 36 12.79 35.87 17.32
N GLU A 37 12.97 35.20 16.17
CA GLU A 37 13.26 35.84 14.89
C GLU A 37 12.13 36.79 14.46
N LEU A 38 10.87 36.43 14.71
CA LEU A 38 9.72 37.27 14.37
C LEU A 38 9.67 38.55 15.22
N VAL A 39 10.06 38.48 16.48
CA VAL A 39 10.17 39.66 17.35
C VAL A 39 11.11 40.70 16.70
N TYR A 40 12.28 40.25 16.23
CA TYR A 40 13.22 41.13 15.52
C TYR A 40 12.66 41.62 14.18
N ARG A 41 12.11 40.72 13.38
CA ARG A 41 11.60 41.06 12.04
C ARG A 41 10.46 42.06 12.10
N TYR A 42 9.59 41.89 13.05
CA TYR A 42 8.40 42.73 13.24
C TYR A 42 8.61 43.86 14.26
N ARG A 43 9.85 44.06 14.75
CA ARG A 43 10.21 45.11 15.71
C ARG A 43 9.21 45.19 16.88
N ILE A 44 8.97 44.07 17.55
CA ILE A 44 8.07 44.00 18.70
C ILE A 44 8.92 44.30 19.93
N ASP A 45 8.75 45.50 20.51
CA ASP A 45 9.48 45.92 21.68
C ASP A 45 8.55 46.16 22.86
N LYS A 46 9.11 45.99 24.05
CA LYS A 46 8.38 46.20 25.31
C LYS A 46 8.06 47.69 25.43
N ASN A 47 6.85 48.00 25.91
CA ASN A 47 6.27 49.33 26.04
C ASN A 47 5.91 50.02 24.70
N GLU A 48 5.87 49.27 23.57
CA GLU A 48 5.34 49.73 22.35
C GLU A 48 3.88 49.31 22.09
N TYR A 49 3.17 50.10 21.30
CA TYR A 49 1.79 49.81 20.91
C TYR A 49 1.76 48.98 19.63
N ILE A 50 0.94 47.93 19.63
CA ILE A 50 0.79 46.99 18.52
C ILE A 50 -0.68 46.88 18.08
N ASP A 51 -0.91 46.84 16.77
CA ASP A 51 -2.24 46.62 16.21
C ASP A 51 -2.61 45.17 16.13
N LEU A 52 -3.88 44.81 16.36
CA LEU A 52 -4.39 43.43 16.30
C LEU A 52 -4.24 42.78 14.91
N GLY A 53 -4.37 43.57 13.84
CA GLY A 53 -4.12 43.07 12.48
C GLY A 53 -2.65 42.65 12.29
N TYR A 54 -1.73 43.40 12.85
CA TYR A 54 -0.31 43.12 12.86
C TYR A 54 0.01 41.83 13.66
N ILE A 55 -0.61 41.65 14.82
CA ILE A 55 -0.49 40.43 15.63
C ILE A 55 -0.92 39.19 14.83
N LYS A 56 -2.05 39.24 14.12
CA LYS A 56 -2.52 38.15 13.27
C LYS A 56 -1.49 37.78 12.20
N GLY A 57 -0.86 38.76 11.58
CA GLY A 57 0.23 38.55 10.62
C GLY A 57 1.42 37.80 11.23
N ILE A 58 1.82 38.17 12.46
CA ILE A 58 2.91 37.52 13.18
C ILE A 58 2.57 36.06 13.51
N ILE A 59 1.36 35.80 13.97
CA ILE A 59 0.89 34.44 14.28
C ILE A 59 0.87 33.56 13.02
N HIS A 60 0.41 34.10 11.90
CA HIS A 60 0.43 33.38 10.61
C HIS A 60 1.85 33.03 10.17
N GLU A 61 2.78 33.97 10.30
CA GLU A 61 4.19 33.73 9.95
C GLU A 61 4.85 32.72 10.89
N ASP A 62 4.55 32.74 12.19
CA ASP A 62 5.03 31.77 13.17
C ASP A 62 4.50 30.37 12.84
N ASN A 63 3.22 30.24 12.46
CA ASN A 63 2.64 28.99 12.03
C ASN A 63 3.33 28.43 10.75
N TYR A 64 3.64 29.32 9.81
CA TYR A 64 4.40 28.93 8.62
C TYR A 64 5.82 28.44 8.95
N ILE A 65 6.56 29.14 9.83
CA ILE A 65 7.89 28.70 10.27
C ILE A 65 7.83 27.33 10.96
N LYS A 66 6.84 27.10 11.84
CA LYS A 66 6.61 25.81 12.49
C LYS A 66 6.25 24.72 11.48
N CYS A 67 5.37 25.01 10.54
CA CYS A 67 4.97 24.07 9.49
C CYS A 67 6.17 23.68 8.64
N LYS A 68 6.97 24.65 8.21
CA LYS A 68 8.21 24.42 7.45
C LYS A 68 9.20 23.52 8.21
N SER A 69 9.48 23.80 9.48
CA SER A 69 10.34 22.95 10.33
C SER A 69 9.77 21.55 10.46
N SER A 70 8.45 21.42 10.66
CA SER A 70 7.78 20.11 10.72
C SER A 70 7.88 19.33 9.41
N ALA A 71 7.81 19.99 8.27
CA ALA A 71 7.96 19.39 6.95
C ALA A 71 9.39 18.91 6.70
N LEU A 72 10.39 19.70 7.03
CA LEU A 72 11.81 19.33 6.91
C LEU A 72 12.13 18.11 7.80
N ASN A 73 11.65 18.08 9.03
CA ASN A 73 11.80 16.92 9.94
C ASN A 73 11.10 15.65 9.40
N ILE A 74 10.03 15.79 8.61
CA ILE A 74 9.38 14.64 7.95
C ILE A 74 10.26 14.10 6.83
N LEU A 75 10.93 14.97 6.07
CA LEU A 75 11.79 14.63 4.94
C LEU A 75 13.14 14.06 5.37
N GLU A 76 13.69 14.51 6.52
CA GLU A 76 14.96 14.03 7.07
C GLU A 76 14.97 12.50 7.23
N ARG A 77 13.83 11.91 7.58
CA ARG A 77 13.71 10.47 7.84
C ARG A 77 13.58 9.62 6.57
N ASN A 78 12.86 10.11 5.55
CA ASN A 78 12.57 9.38 4.32
C ASN A 78 12.05 10.30 3.22
N TYR A 79 12.36 9.99 1.98
CA TYR A 79 11.71 10.58 0.81
C TYR A 79 10.18 10.43 0.88
N LYS A 80 9.46 11.52 0.59
CA LYS A 80 7.99 11.59 0.61
C LYS A 80 7.47 12.35 -0.59
N THR A 81 6.27 11.99 -1.03
CA THR A 81 5.55 12.77 -2.05
C THR A 81 4.92 14.01 -1.44
N GLU A 82 4.60 14.98 -2.29
CA GLU A 82 3.88 16.21 -1.92
C GLU A 82 2.62 15.88 -1.10
N LYS A 83 1.78 14.95 -1.60
CA LYS A 83 0.57 14.51 -0.90
C LYS A 83 0.87 13.92 0.48
N GLN A 84 1.89 13.09 0.60
CA GLN A 84 2.23 12.47 1.89
C GLN A 84 2.69 13.49 2.94
N ILE A 85 3.35 14.56 2.51
CA ILE A 85 3.76 15.65 3.40
C ILE A 85 2.52 16.46 3.78
N SER A 86 1.71 16.86 2.80
CA SER A 86 0.44 17.57 3.01
C SER A 86 -0.44 16.86 4.03
N ASP A 87 -0.72 15.56 3.81
CA ASP A 87 -1.55 14.75 4.70
C ASP A 87 -1.02 14.72 6.14
N LYS A 88 0.31 14.70 6.31
CA LYS A 88 0.93 14.71 7.63
C LYS A 88 0.88 16.07 8.32
N LEU A 89 1.03 17.15 7.56
CA LEU A 89 0.96 18.50 8.11
C LEU A 89 -0.48 18.87 8.50
N LEU A 90 -1.46 18.52 7.67
CA LEU A 90 -2.88 18.68 7.99
C LEU A 90 -3.27 17.89 9.24
N LYS A 91 -2.79 16.64 9.38
CA LYS A 91 -3.00 15.83 10.60
C LYS A 91 -2.37 16.43 11.86
N LYS A 92 -1.34 17.28 11.72
CA LYS A 92 -0.74 18.02 12.83
C LYS A 92 -1.50 19.29 13.19
N GLY A 93 -2.60 19.61 12.46
CA GLY A 93 -3.46 20.76 12.72
C GLY A 93 -3.02 22.06 12.04
N TYR A 94 -2.11 22.01 11.07
CA TYR A 94 -1.82 23.19 10.26
C TYR A 94 -2.97 23.44 9.27
N ASP A 95 -3.29 24.71 9.04
CA ASP A 95 -4.29 25.12 8.06
C ASP A 95 -3.79 24.90 6.61
N ILE A 96 -4.75 24.83 5.67
CA ILE A 96 -4.49 24.52 4.27
C ILE A 96 -3.55 25.54 3.63
N ASP A 97 -3.74 26.84 3.90
CA ASP A 97 -2.95 27.92 3.28
C ASP A 97 -1.48 27.85 3.72
N THR A 98 -1.26 27.62 5.02
CA THR A 98 0.07 27.40 5.59
C THR A 98 0.74 26.17 5.01
N VAL A 99 -0.01 25.07 4.83
CA VAL A 99 0.50 23.84 4.21
C VAL A 99 0.87 24.08 2.76
N LEU A 100 0.01 24.71 1.95
CA LEU A 100 0.29 25.03 0.55
C LEU A 100 1.54 25.93 0.40
N ARG A 101 1.64 26.96 1.21
CA ARG A 101 2.83 27.83 1.25
C ARG A 101 4.10 27.04 1.56
N THR A 102 4.01 26.11 2.49
CA THR A 102 5.14 25.24 2.87
C THR A 102 5.52 24.29 1.73
N LEU A 103 4.53 23.68 1.04
CA LEU A 103 4.78 22.80 -0.09
C LEU A 103 5.44 23.53 -1.26
N ASN A 104 5.02 24.74 -1.57
CA ASN A 104 5.66 25.57 -2.58
C ASN A 104 7.13 25.82 -2.22
N PHE A 105 7.41 26.22 -0.97
CA PHE A 105 8.79 26.33 -0.50
C PHE A 105 9.59 25.04 -0.73
N LEU A 106 9.05 23.88 -0.36
CA LEU A 106 9.77 22.62 -0.53
C LEU A 106 10.04 22.27 -2.00
N LYS A 107 9.13 22.63 -2.91
CA LYS A 107 9.32 22.46 -4.36
C LYS A 107 10.36 23.39 -4.93
N ASP A 108 10.31 24.67 -4.58
CA ASP A 108 11.25 25.70 -5.05
C ASP A 108 12.69 25.34 -4.68
N TYR A 109 12.89 24.81 -3.48
CA TYR A 109 14.19 24.35 -2.99
C TYR A 109 14.51 22.89 -3.35
N LYS A 110 13.68 22.22 -4.15
CA LYS A 110 13.84 20.82 -4.61
C LYS A 110 13.96 19.79 -3.48
N PHE A 111 13.39 20.09 -2.31
CA PHE A 111 13.27 19.11 -1.22
C PHE A 111 12.21 18.06 -1.53
N VAL A 112 11.24 18.35 -2.39
CA VAL A 112 10.18 17.45 -2.84
C VAL A 112 10.15 17.46 -4.36
N ASP A 113 10.22 16.26 -4.93
CA ASP A 113 10.15 16.03 -6.37
C ASP A 113 9.40 14.70 -6.59
N ASP A 114 8.13 14.81 -6.93
CA ASP A 114 7.25 13.66 -7.14
C ASP A 114 7.64 12.84 -8.38
N ASN A 115 8.26 13.45 -9.39
CA ASN A 115 8.75 12.73 -10.56
C ASN A 115 9.96 11.86 -10.20
N LYS A 116 10.94 12.44 -9.52
CA LYS A 116 12.11 11.71 -9.02
C LYS A 116 11.71 10.60 -8.05
N PHE A 117 10.76 10.88 -7.13
CA PHE A 117 10.22 9.88 -6.22
C PHE A 117 9.60 8.71 -6.99
N ALA A 118 8.75 9.00 -7.97
CA ALA A 118 8.04 7.98 -8.74
C ALA A 118 9.00 7.12 -9.57
N SER A 119 10.02 7.72 -10.20
CA SER A 119 11.05 7.00 -10.96
C SER A 119 11.84 6.04 -10.07
N LEU A 120 12.40 6.51 -8.96
CA LEU A 120 13.14 5.67 -8.02
C LEU A 120 12.28 4.54 -7.43
N TYR A 121 11.02 4.86 -7.09
CA TYR A 121 10.08 3.88 -6.58
C TYR A 121 9.76 2.81 -7.62
N ALA A 122 9.52 3.19 -8.85
CA ALA A 122 9.22 2.27 -9.93
C ALA A 122 10.44 1.38 -10.28
N GLU A 123 11.65 1.94 -10.35
CA GLU A 123 12.90 1.19 -10.55
C GLU A 123 13.16 0.13 -9.47
N GLU A 124 12.88 0.46 -8.21
CA GLU A 124 13.00 -0.51 -7.12
C GLU A 124 11.95 -1.61 -7.24
N LYS A 125 10.69 -1.24 -7.45
CA LYS A 125 9.56 -2.18 -7.40
C LYS A 125 9.38 -3.03 -8.64
N ILE A 126 9.84 -2.59 -9.81
CA ILE A 126 9.72 -3.35 -11.08
C ILE A 126 10.47 -4.70 -11.03
N ARG A 127 11.44 -4.82 -10.14
CA ARG A 127 12.18 -6.06 -9.93
C ARG A 127 11.33 -7.17 -9.29
N ILE A 128 10.27 -6.80 -8.56
CA ILE A 128 9.47 -7.74 -7.74
C ILE A 128 7.96 -7.61 -7.92
N CYS A 129 7.49 -6.58 -8.63
CA CYS A 129 6.06 -6.30 -8.84
C CYS A 129 5.78 -5.97 -10.30
N GLY A 130 4.55 -6.25 -10.74
CA GLY A 130 4.03 -5.82 -12.03
C GLY A 130 3.63 -4.35 -12.05
N ARG A 131 3.55 -3.79 -13.26
CA ARG A 131 3.22 -2.38 -13.50
C ARG A 131 1.90 -1.94 -12.88
N ASN A 132 0.87 -2.79 -12.92
CA ASN A 132 -0.45 -2.47 -12.34
C ASN A 132 -0.37 -2.22 -10.82
N LYS A 133 0.44 -2.98 -10.10
CA LYS A 133 0.63 -2.77 -8.66
C LYS A 133 1.41 -1.50 -8.39
N ILE A 134 2.50 -1.26 -9.12
CA ILE A 134 3.30 -0.03 -9.01
C ILE A 134 2.42 1.19 -9.26
N LYS A 135 1.64 1.18 -10.35
CA LYS A 135 0.68 2.25 -10.68
C LYS A 135 -0.30 2.50 -9.54
N HIS A 136 -0.90 1.46 -8.98
CA HIS A 136 -1.85 1.58 -7.88
C HIS A 136 -1.20 2.18 -6.62
N GLU A 137 0.02 1.75 -6.28
CA GLU A 137 0.75 2.24 -5.11
C GLU A 137 1.19 3.70 -5.28
N LEU A 138 1.64 4.11 -6.48
CA LEU A 138 1.99 5.50 -6.78
C LEU A 138 0.78 6.44 -6.77
N VAL A 139 -0.36 6.00 -7.33
CA VAL A 139 -1.63 6.76 -7.25
C VAL A 139 -2.05 6.97 -5.78
N LYS A 140 -1.95 5.95 -4.93
CA LYS A 140 -2.21 6.11 -3.49
C LYS A 140 -1.29 7.12 -2.81
N LYS A 141 -0.06 7.24 -3.28
CA LYS A 141 0.91 8.23 -2.79
C LYS A 141 0.69 9.64 -3.35
N GLY A 142 -0.27 9.81 -4.26
CA GLY A 142 -0.66 11.10 -4.81
C GLY A 142 0.01 11.48 -6.12
N ILE A 143 0.74 10.56 -6.75
CA ILE A 143 1.36 10.81 -8.05
C ILE A 143 0.30 10.80 -9.16
N GLU A 144 0.38 11.72 -10.08
CA GLU A 144 -0.53 11.83 -11.22
C GLU A 144 -0.39 10.66 -12.18
N LYS A 145 -1.54 10.19 -12.71
CA LYS A 145 -1.57 9.02 -13.60
C LYS A 145 -0.74 9.20 -14.87
N CYS A 146 -0.79 10.38 -15.48
CA CYS A 146 -0.02 10.68 -16.69
C CYS A 146 1.50 10.57 -16.45
N MET A 147 1.97 11.05 -15.31
CA MET A 147 3.38 10.92 -14.89
C MET A 147 3.77 9.45 -14.70
N ILE A 148 2.92 8.68 -14.00
CA ILE A 148 3.15 7.25 -13.76
C ILE A 148 3.22 6.49 -15.09
N ASP A 149 2.26 6.72 -15.99
CA ASP A 149 2.19 6.03 -17.27
C ASP A 149 3.44 6.31 -18.13
N ARG A 150 3.93 7.55 -18.15
CA ARG A 150 5.19 7.92 -18.80
C ARG A 150 6.37 7.16 -18.20
N ILE A 151 6.57 7.22 -16.88
CA ILE A 151 7.68 6.54 -16.20
C ILE A 151 7.65 5.02 -16.48
N LEU A 152 6.48 4.40 -16.41
CA LEU A 152 6.36 2.96 -16.65
C LEU A 152 6.53 2.57 -18.12
N SER A 153 6.21 3.47 -19.07
CA SER A 153 6.43 3.22 -20.52
C SER A 153 7.90 3.26 -20.90
N ASP A 154 8.69 4.11 -20.24
CA ASP A 154 10.12 4.31 -20.52
C ASP A 154 10.99 3.16 -19.97
N MET A 155 10.40 2.27 -19.16
CA MET A 155 11.12 1.12 -18.60
C MET A 155 11.39 0.03 -19.65
N ASP A 156 12.57 -0.55 -19.60
CA ASP A 156 12.99 -1.66 -20.46
C ASP A 156 12.03 -2.84 -20.34
N LYS A 157 11.40 -3.19 -21.47
CA LYS A 157 10.43 -4.29 -21.55
C LYS A 157 11.11 -5.66 -21.37
N GLY A 158 12.30 -5.84 -21.92
CA GLY A 158 13.03 -7.10 -21.85
C GLY A 158 13.40 -7.43 -20.40
N GLN A 159 14.00 -6.49 -19.70
CA GLN A 159 14.34 -6.64 -18.29
C GLN A 159 13.09 -6.85 -17.40
N TYR A 160 12.00 -6.18 -17.72
CA TYR A 160 10.73 -6.34 -17.00
C TYR A 160 10.16 -7.76 -17.15
N GLU A 161 10.14 -8.31 -18.38
CA GLU A 161 9.65 -9.66 -18.65
C GLU A 161 10.56 -10.71 -17.98
N GLU A 162 11.87 -10.52 -18.00
CA GLU A 162 12.82 -11.40 -17.32
C GLU A 162 12.61 -11.41 -15.80
N ASN A 163 12.46 -10.24 -15.18
CA ASN A 163 12.16 -10.11 -13.76
C ASN A 163 10.87 -10.84 -13.39
N ALA A 164 9.82 -10.68 -14.22
CA ALA A 164 8.54 -11.35 -14.04
C ALA A 164 8.69 -12.88 -14.13
N LEU A 165 9.45 -13.37 -15.10
CA LEU A 165 9.72 -14.80 -15.28
C LEU A 165 10.49 -15.38 -14.09
N ASN A 166 11.53 -14.69 -13.63
CA ASN A 166 12.32 -15.11 -12.47
C ASN A 166 11.49 -15.12 -11.17
N CYS A 167 10.63 -14.14 -10.99
CA CYS A 167 9.69 -14.09 -9.87
C CYS A 167 8.69 -15.26 -9.91
N ALA A 168 8.19 -15.59 -11.11
CA ALA A 168 7.27 -16.69 -11.32
C ALA A 168 7.94 -18.07 -11.10
N ARG A 169 9.16 -18.27 -11.59
CA ARG A 169 9.93 -19.52 -11.38
C ARG A 169 10.14 -19.81 -9.90
N LYS A 170 10.63 -18.84 -9.13
CA LYS A 170 10.80 -18.98 -7.67
C LYS A 170 9.48 -19.39 -6.98
N LYS A 171 8.36 -18.84 -7.42
CA LYS A 171 7.06 -19.19 -6.85
C LYS A 171 6.56 -20.54 -7.32
N TYR A 172 6.78 -20.90 -8.58
CA TYR A 172 6.48 -22.21 -9.15
C TYR A 172 7.16 -23.34 -8.37
N ASP A 173 8.48 -23.22 -8.13
CA ASP A 173 9.26 -24.20 -7.36
C ASP A 173 8.73 -24.45 -5.94
N ILE A 174 8.12 -23.42 -5.34
CA ILE A 174 7.46 -23.56 -4.04
C ILE A 174 6.12 -24.27 -4.18
N ILE A 175 5.35 -23.97 -5.24
CA ILE A 175 4.01 -24.54 -5.44
C ILE A 175 4.10 -26.02 -5.76
N ILE A 176 5.01 -26.48 -6.63
CA ILE A 176 5.15 -27.86 -7.06
C ILE A 176 5.58 -28.82 -5.93
N LYS A 177 6.23 -28.29 -4.87
CA LYS A 177 6.57 -29.10 -3.68
C LYS A 177 5.35 -29.61 -2.93
N SER A 178 4.20 -28.96 -3.05
CA SER A 178 2.98 -29.27 -2.31
C SER A 178 1.75 -29.50 -3.18
N GLU A 179 1.87 -29.34 -4.48
CA GLU A 179 0.74 -29.43 -5.41
C GLU A 179 1.16 -30.10 -6.73
N ASN A 180 0.57 -31.26 -7.02
CA ASN A 180 0.88 -32.04 -8.23
C ASN A 180 -0.20 -31.92 -9.31
N ASN A 181 -1.33 -31.26 -9.04
CA ASN A 181 -2.39 -31.07 -10.01
C ASN A 181 -2.12 -29.88 -10.91
N PHE A 182 -2.00 -30.12 -12.22
CA PHE A 182 -1.72 -29.09 -13.25
C PHE A 182 -2.65 -27.88 -13.13
N GLN A 183 -3.98 -28.08 -13.04
CA GLN A 183 -4.93 -26.97 -12.99
C GLN A 183 -4.77 -26.13 -11.72
N LYS A 184 -4.55 -26.78 -10.59
CA LYS A 184 -4.32 -26.08 -9.30
C LYS A 184 -3.01 -25.30 -9.30
N VAL A 185 -1.93 -25.87 -9.85
CA VAL A 185 -0.64 -25.17 -10.03
C VAL A 185 -0.82 -23.95 -10.92
N TYR A 186 -1.52 -24.12 -12.07
CA TYR A 186 -1.81 -23.04 -13.00
C TYR A 186 -2.59 -21.89 -12.33
N LEU A 187 -3.65 -22.21 -11.60
CA LEU A 187 -4.47 -21.24 -10.88
C LEU A 187 -3.70 -20.55 -9.75
N LYS A 188 -2.94 -21.29 -8.96
CA LYS A 188 -2.13 -20.74 -7.85
C LYS A 188 -1.07 -19.78 -8.37
N LEU A 189 -0.33 -20.15 -9.41
CA LEU A 189 0.70 -19.30 -10.00
C LEU A 189 0.09 -18.08 -10.71
N GLY A 190 -1.00 -18.27 -11.47
CA GLY A 190 -1.74 -17.18 -12.11
C GLY A 190 -2.26 -16.16 -11.09
N SER A 191 -2.89 -16.61 -10.01
CA SER A 191 -3.37 -15.75 -8.94
C SER A 191 -2.21 -15.00 -8.23
N TYR A 192 -1.06 -15.63 -8.09
CA TYR A 192 0.13 -14.98 -7.56
C TYR A 192 0.59 -13.85 -8.45
N LEU A 193 0.72 -14.07 -9.77
CA LEU A 193 1.15 -13.06 -10.73
C LEU A 193 0.16 -11.88 -10.78
N THR A 194 -1.14 -12.16 -10.80
CA THR A 194 -2.18 -11.12 -10.78
C THR A 194 -2.10 -10.27 -9.50
N ARG A 195 -1.95 -10.88 -8.33
CA ARG A 195 -1.78 -10.15 -7.05
C ARG A 195 -0.48 -9.34 -7.00
N ARG A 196 0.55 -9.78 -7.71
CA ARG A 196 1.79 -9.02 -7.89
C ARG A 196 1.63 -7.86 -8.88
N GLY A 197 0.51 -7.78 -9.59
CA GLY A 197 0.17 -6.70 -10.52
C GLY A 197 0.76 -6.85 -11.91
N TYR A 198 1.13 -8.06 -12.31
CA TYR A 198 1.52 -8.33 -13.69
C TYR A 198 0.29 -8.31 -14.59
N GLU A 199 0.47 -7.79 -15.81
CA GLU A 199 -0.58 -7.72 -16.84
C GLU A 199 -1.04 -9.12 -17.26
N THR A 200 -2.31 -9.26 -17.59
CA THR A 200 -2.94 -10.56 -17.91
C THR A 200 -2.22 -11.29 -19.02
N GLU A 201 -1.85 -10.59 -20.09
CA GLU A 201 -1.15 -11.19 -21.24
C GLU A 201 0.27 -11.66 -20.86
N LEU A 202 1.02 -10.85 -20.13
CA LEU A 202 2.34 -11.25 -19.63
C LEU A 202 2.23 -12.46 -18.69
N ALA A 203 1.26 -12.44 -17.77
CA ALA A 203 1.03 -13.56 -16.86
C ALA A 203 0.69 -14.85 -17.63
N LYS A 204 -0.19 -14.81 -18.63
CA LYS A 204 -0.51 -15.97 -19.49
C LYS A 204 0.71 -16.50 -20.24
N ASN A 205 1.53 -15.60 -20.80
CA ASN A 205 2.76 -15.99 -21.51
C ASN A 205 3.77 -16.66 -20.56
N ILE A 206 3.93 -16.14 -19.37
CA ILE A 206 4.80 -16.72 -18.33
C ILE A 206 4.29 -18.09 -17.90
N LEU A 207 2.98 -18.24 -17.66
CA LEU A 207 2.39 -19.52 -17.29
C LEU A 207 2.64 -20.59 -18.37
N LYS A 208 2.46 -20.25 -19.66
CA LYS A 208 2.77 -21.15 -20.77
C LYS A 208 4.25 -21.53 -20.87
N LYS A 209 5.16 -20.58 -20.53
CA LYS A 209 6.62 -20.83 -20.56
C LYS A 209 7.09 -21.73 -19.41
N ILE A 210 6.48 -21.60 -18.23
CA ILE A 210 6.93 -22.30 -17.01
C ILE A 210 6.25 -23.65 -16.85
N ILE A 211 4.92 -23.72 -17.08
CA ILE A 211 4.13 -24.92 -16.79
C ILE A 211 3.95 -25.74 -18.07
N LYS A 212 4.66 -26.86 -18.16
CA LYS A 212 4.51 -27.81 -19.26
C LYS A 212 3.54 -28.92 -18.82
N LYS A 213 2.53 -29.22 -19.63
CA LYS A 213 1.56 -30.29 -19.36
C LYS A 213 2.24 -31.66 -19.22
N ASP A 214 3.28 -31.90 -19.98
CA ASP A 214 3.98 -33.17 -20.02
C ASP A 214 4.64 -33.52 -18.68
N ASP A 215 5.09 -32.51 -17.93
CA ASP A 215 5.67 -32.71 -16.60
C ASP A 215 4.65 -33.29 -15.58
N PHE A 216 3.36 -33.08 -15.81
CA PHE A 216 2.28 -33.56 -14.93
C PHE A 216 1.69 -34.91 -15.43
N ILE A 217 1.71 -35.18 -16.75
CA ILE A 217 1.20 -36.43 -17.33
C ILE A 217 2.08 -37.63 -16.91
N GLN A 218 3.38 -37.43 -16.79
CA GLN A 218 4.28 -38.50 -16.30
C GLN A 218 4.01 -38.86 -14.85
N GLN A 219 3.71 -37.88 -14.01
CA GLN A 219 3.36 -38.11 -12.59
C GLN A 219 2.00 -38.76 -12.43
N GLU A 220 1.02 -38.44 -13.28
CA GLU A 220 -0.28 -39.15 -13.30
C GLU A 220 -0.13 -40.64 -13.71
N LYS A 221 0.78 -40.95 -14.62
CA LYS A 221 1.05 -42.37 -15.01
C LYS A 221 1.76 -43.17 -13.90
N ILE A 222 2.60 -42.52 -13.09
CA ILE A 222 3.30 -43.15 -11.97
C ILE A 222 2.34 -43.32 -10.77
N SER A 223 1.44 -42.36 -10.54
CA SER A 223 0.46 -42.41 -9.45
C SER A 223 -0.75 -43.33 -9.72
N LYS A 224 -0.98 -43.71 -10.97
CA LYS A 224 -2.06 -44.66 -11.37
C LYS A 224 -1.74 -46.12 -11.04
N LYS A 225 -0.54 -46.41 -10.46
CA LYS A 225 -0.17 -47.79 -10.25
C LYS A 225 -0.79 -48.42 -8.98
N ASP A 226 -1.24 -47.67 -7.94
CA ASP A 226 -1.93 -48.35 -6.82
C ASP A 226 -2.79 -47.56 -5.83
N THR A 227 -3.04 -46.24 -6.02
CA THR A 227 -4.05 -45.59 -5.16
C THR A 227 -4.70 -44.41 -5.92
N ASN A 228 -6.02 -44.35 -5.89
CA ASN A 228 -6.76 -43.21 -6.41
C ASN A 228 -6.87 -42.15 -5.28
N PRO A 229 -6.03 -41.08 -5.27
CA PRO A 229 -5.98 -40.11 -4.16
C PRO A 229 -7.33 -39.40 -3.93
N LEU A 230 -8.15 -39.28 -4.99
CA LEU A 230 -9.50 -38.74 -4.89
C LEU A 230 -10.42 -39.74 -4.14
N TYR A 231 -10.27 -41.04 -4.39
CA TYR A 231 -11.03 -42.07 -3.70
C TYR A 231 -10.72 -42.09 -2.18
N ASP A 232 -9.43 -42.03 -1.80
CA ASP A 232 -9.02 -42.02 -0.39
C ASP A 232 -9.53 -40.78 0.36
N ILE A 233 -9.46 -39.60 -0.27
CA ILE A 233 -9.99 -38.38 0.29
C ILE A 233 -11.52 -38.43 0.40
N ALA A 234 -12.18 -38.96 -0.60
CA ALA A 234 -13.63 -39.11 -0.64
C ALA A 234 -14.08 -40.11 0.42
N LYS A 235 -13.42 -41.28 0.54
CA LYS A 235 -13.76 -42.33 1.53
C LYS A 235 -13.56 -41.88 2.97
N LYS A 236 -12.44 -41.14 3.26
CA LYS A 236 -12.25 -40.52 4.56
C LYS A 236 -13.37 -39.52 4.90
N ARG A 237 -13.78 -38.71 3.94
CA ARG A 237 -14.86 -37.74 4.15
C ARG A 237 -16.23 -38.38 4.25
N TYR A 238 -16.49 -39.39 3.44
CA TYR A 238 -17.69 -40.23 3.52
C TYR A 238 -17.89 -40.80 4.93
N ASN A 239 -16.86 -41.44 5.47
CA ASN A 239 -16.89 -42.00 6.84
C ASN A 239 -17.14 -40.96 7.95
N ILE A 240 -16.82 -39.70 7.72
CA ILE A 240 -17.14 -38.61 8.65
C ILE A 240 -18.60 -38.18 8.52
N ILE A 241 -19.12 -38.12 7.29
CA ILE A 241 -20.49 -37.67 7.03
C ILE A 241 -21.51 -38.73 7.51
N THR A 242 -21.23 -39.99 7.26
CA THR A 242 -22.13 -41.13 7.64
C THR A 242 -22.27 -41.31 9.16
N ARG A 243 -21.36 -40.76 9.97
CA ARG A 243 -21.52 -40.74 11.43
C ARG A 243 -22.69 -39.87 11.92
N SER A 244 -23.11 -38.88 11.12
CA SER A 244 -24.12 -37.89 11.50
C SER A 244 -25.30 -37.79 10.55
N GLU A 245 -25.26 -38.49 9.42
CA GLU A 245 -26.29 -38.45 8.38
C GLU A 245 -26.49 -39.81 7.77
N ASN A 246 -27.75 -40.29 7.72
CA ASN A 246 -28.13 -41.61 7.19
C ASN A 246 -28.80 -41.50 5.80
N ASP A 247 -29.19 -40.27 5.37
CA ASP A 247 -29.81 -40.06 4.07
C ASP A 247 -28.75 -40.05 2.97
N ILE A 248 -28.81 -41.07 2.11
CA ILE A 248 -27.88 -41.28 0.99
C ILE A 248 -27.82 -40.06 0.06
N ASN A 249 -28.95 -39.41 -0.21
CA ASN A 249 -28.99 -38.24 -1.09
C ASN A 249 -28.29 -37.03 -0.44
N LYS A 250 -28.46 -36.84 0.86
CA LYS A 250 -27.78 -35.78 1.59
C LYS A 250 -26.28 -36.05 1.73
N ILE A 251 -25.90 -37.31 1.95
CA ILE A 251 -24.50 -37.75 1.99
C ILE A 251 -23.83 -37.43 0.64
N ASN A 252 -24.44 -37.87 -0.45
CA ASN A 252 -23.95 -37.61 -1.81
C ASN A 252 -23.77 -36.12 -2.10
N ARG A 253 -24.77 -35.32 -1.73
CA ARG A 253 -24.73 -33.86 -1.94
C ARG A 253 -23.59 -33.20 -1.14
N ARG A 254 -23.45 -33.57 0.15
CA ARG A 254 -22.39 -33.03 1.02
C ARG A 254 -21.00 -33.46 0.56
N LEU A 255 -20.83 -34.70 0.14
CA LEU A 255 -19.58 -35.24 -0.35
C LEU A 255 -19.18 -34.59 -1.69
N SER A 256 -20.12 -34.48 -2.62
CA SER A 256 -19.91 -33.78 -3.90
C SER A 256 -19.48 -32.35 -3.71
N GLN A 257 -20.17 -31.59 -2.87
CA GLN A 257 -19.82 -30.19 -2.58
C GLN A 257 -18.43 -30.05 -1.95
N TYR A 258 -18.07 -30.98 -1.05
CA TYR A 258 -16.74 -31.00 -0.44
C TYR A 258 -15.64 -31.23 -1.48
N LEU A 259 -15.83 -32.16 -2.40
CA LEU A 259 -14.85 -32.49 -3.44
C LEU A 259 -14.77 -31.39 -4.50
N MET A 260 -15.90 -30.78 -4.90
CA MET A 260 -15.93 -29.62 -5.80
C MET A 260 -15.20 -28.40 -5.21
N ARG A 261 -15.38 -28.10 -3.92
CA ARG A 261 -14.64 -27.02 -3.24
C ARG A 261 -13.13 -27.25 -3.22
N ARG A 262 -12.68 -28.49 -3.31
CA ARG A 262 -11.27 -28.86 -3.45
C ARG A 262 -10.77 -28.84 -4.90
N GLY A 263 -11.63 -28.50 -5.85
CA GLY A 263 -11.26 -28.30 -7.25
C GLY A 263 -11.21 -29.57 -8.10
N TYR A 264 -11.87 -30.66 -7.65
CA TYR A 264 -12.01 -31.87 -8.48
C TYR A 264 -13.11 -31.68 -9.54
N LEU A 265 -12.91 -32.29 -10.72
CA LEU A 265 -13.88 -32.25 -11.80
C LEU A 265 -15.11 -33.09 -11.45
N TRP A 266 -16.29 -32.65 -11.90
CA TRP A 266 -17.54 -33.35 -11.63
C TRP A 266 -17.55 -34.79 -12.15
N GLU A 267 -16.93 -35.05 -13.29
CA GLU A 267 -16.83 -36.38 -13.88
C GLU A 267 -16.03 -37.35 -12.99
N ASP A 268 -14.91 -36.90 -12.45
CA ASP A 268 -14.09 -37.68 -11.53
C ASP A 268 -14.82 -37.93 -10.20
N ILE A 269 -15.50 -36.91 -9.70
CA ILE A 269 -16.32 -37.00 -8.47
C ILE A 269 -17.43 -38.06 -8.66
N LYS A 270 -18.12 -38.03 -9.80
CA LYS A 270 -19.20 -38.95 -10.12
C LYS A 270 -18.74 -40.41 -10.15
N GLN A 271 -17.55 -40.68 -10.69
CA GLN A 271 -16.96 -42.02 -10.72
C GLN A 271 -16.64 -42.52 -9.29
N VAL A 272 -16.04 -41.64 -8.49
CA VAL A 272 -15.66 -41.99 -7.12
C VAL A 272 -16.89 -42.20 -6.21
N LEU A 273 -17.91 -41.38 -6.36
CA LEU A 273 -19.19 -41.56 -5.62
C LEU A 273 -19.84 -42.91 -5.93
N ARG A 274 -19.90 -43.28 -7.22
CA ARG A 274 -20.43 -44.59 -7.63
C ARG A 274 -19.67 -45.75 -6.97
N LYS A 275 -18.32 -45.66 -6.96
CA LYS A 275 -17.48 -46.69 -6.38
C LYS A 275 -17.68 -46.83 -4.87
N ILE A 276 -17.73 -45.69 -4.14
CA ILE A 276 -17.96 -45.70 -2.69
C ILE A 276 -19.34 -46.25 -2.33
N MET A 277 -20.39 -45.92 -3.10
CA MET A 277 -21.75 -46.39 -2.87
C MET A 277 -21.94 -47.86 -3.23
N GLN A 278 -21.13 -48.42 -4.12
CA GLN A 278 -21.16 -49.86 -4.46
C GLN A 278 -20.45 -50.74 -3.41
N GLU A 279 -19.54 -50.16 -2.62
CA GLU A 279 -18.82 -50.88 -1.58
C GLU A 279 -19.59 -50.96 -0.23
N ASP A 280 -20.61 -50.12 -0.05
CA ASP A 280 -21.42 -50.08 1.18
C ASP A 280 -22.82 -50.76 1.02
N ILE A 281 -23.05 -51.46 -0.11
CA ILE A 281 -24.20 -52.35 -0.34
C ILE A 281 -23.74 -53.79 -0.19
#